data_a1f6502c8124f38f8193700f8fa78a01
#
_entry.id   a1f6502c8124f38f8193700f8fa78a01
#
_cell.length_a   1.000
_cell.length_b   1.000
_cell.length_c   1.000
_cell.angle_alpha   90.00
_cell.angle_beta   90.00
_cell.angle_gamma   90.00
#
_symmetry.space_group_name_H-M   'P 1'
#
loop_
_entity.id
_entity.type
_entity.pdbx_description
1 polymer ?
#
loop_
_entity_poly.entity_id
_entity_poly.type
_entity_poly.pdbx_seq_one_letter_code
_entity_poly.pdbx_strand_id
1 'polypeptide(L)'
;MSFTDYDSIIKAGELSARAIFPQLKRLADSINSLGAAEYKANDARIPDSIYITSIQYIGLKNVSKNYLEGSLKVNPQSWILLDKLNEGVIRAYASGFFESVDYSFLPDVGGATLVIEVSEGDQGILGVGIHYDSDYKVALLLNATFKNVVFKGSKLFIDAGLGENTKASVFYLIDRGMKPGFGVKYTYFNLGFNQYEDGSVKDVIKTDENRIELFTQLSLRHITKFKIGLEYEYFKVKSDISTDFDYGFNSYFTPFISIGSDSYDRSSFSTTGTKIDFKLKYVVALSHDWMTDLFQNSLVFQIKQNINFPVSKKSTFKAGYFAGFTLQSANTPYQHQFIVGGQNNNTSFDGFISFNGLRFIEKRGVQTIITKFAWQYNIYKAFYITPKIDAGFIANDIADLFTPKDFMLGYGMAFGYNSFIGPIEFTVMGSNYNSNAIGFINIGYSF
;
A
#
# COMPACT_ATOMS: atom_id res chain seq x y z
N MET A 1 13.41 -29.83 -2.58
CA MET A 1 12.09 -29.64 -1.94
C MET A 1 11.71 -28.18 -2.07
N SER A 2 10.51 -27.88 -2.55
CA SER A 2 10.01 -26.51 -2.59
C SER A 2 9.47 -26.16 -1.21
N PHE A 3 9.95 -25.07 -0.61
CA PHE A 3 9.43 -24.56 0.69
C PHE A 3 7.99 -24.06 0.62
N THR A 4 7.36 -24.08 -0.55
CA THR A 4 5.95 -23.68 -0.75
C THR A 4 4.94 -24.83 -0.55
N ASP A 5 5.42 -26.08 -0.39
CA ASP A 5 4.58 -27.26 -0.19
C ASP A 5 4.67 -27.73 1.28
N TYR A 6 4.04 -26.97 2.17
CA TYR A 6 4.04 -27.24 3.62
C TYR A 6 3.42 -28.59 3.98
N ASP A 7 2.37 -28.99 3.28
CA ASP A 7 1.67 -30.26 3.55
C ASP A 7 2.55 -31.46 3.28
N SER A 8 3.33 -31.41 2.19
CA SER A 8 4.32 -32.47 1.86
C SER A 8 5.46 -32.53 2.87
N ILE A 9 5.93 -31.36 3.36
CA ILE A 9 7.00 -31.28 4.37
C ILE A 9 6.52 -31.87 5.70
N ILE A 10 5.32 -31.48 6.17
CA ILE A 10 4.71 -32.01 7.40
C ILE A 10 4.53 -33.53 7.28
N LYS A 11 4.00 -34.02 6.16
CA LYS A 11 3.77 -35.44 5.93
C LYS A 11 5.09 -36.23 5.87
N ALA A 12 6.13 -35.68 5.28
CA ALA A 12 7.46 -36.28 5.27
C ALA A 12 8.06 -36.36 6.68
N GLY A 13 7.89 -35.33 7.50
CA GLY A 13 8.26 -35.30 8.91
C GLY A 13 7.52 -36.35 9.73
N GLU A 14 6.22 -36.45 9.54
CA GLU A 14 5.37 -37.44 10.19
C GLU A 14 5.78 -38.88 9.83
N LEU A 15 6.01 -39.19 8.55
CA LEU A 15 6.48 -40.49 8.09
C LEU A 15 7.83 -40.85 8.70
N SER A 16 8.75 -39.89 8.76
CA SER A 16 10.07 -40.10 9.38
C SER A 16 9.96 -40.38 10.88
N ALA A 17 9.10 -39.62 11.60
CA ALA A 17 8.84 -39.84 13.01
C ALA A 17 8.17 -41.20 13.29
N ARG A 18 7.23 -41.64 12.44
CA ARG A 18 6.59 -42.95 12.54
C ARG A 18 7.54 -44.10 12.33
N ALA A 19 8.55 -43.96 11.45
CA ALA A 19 9.57 -44.97 11.22
C ALA A 19 10.44 -45.27 12.46
N ILE A 20 10.71 -44.27 13.29
CA ILE A 20 11.49 -44.39 14.53
C ILE A 20 10.61 -44.57 15.79
N PHE A 21 9.27 -44.49 15.64
CA PHE A 21 8.31 -44.55 16.75
C PHE A 21 8.51 -45.81 17.63
N PRO A 22 8.79 -47.04 17.10
CA PRO A 22 9.04 -48.21 17.94
C PRO A 22 10.28 -48.07 18.82
N GLN A 23 11.28 -47.30 18.37
CA GLN A 23 12.50 -47.05 19.18
C GLN A 23 12.21 -46.02 20.27
N LEU A 24 11.46 -44.93 19.93
CA LEU A 24 11.03 -43.94 20.89
C LEU A 24 10.12 -44.54 21.96
N LYS A 25 9.23 -45.47 21.59
CA LYS A 25 8.34 -46.17 22.52
C LYS A 25 9.17 -47.04 23.50
N ARG A 26 10.15 -47.82 23.01
CA ARG A 26 11.04 -48.58 23.88
C ARG A 26 11.82 -47.70 24.85
N LEU A 27 12.29 -46.57 24.40
CA LEU A 27 12.97 -45.59 25.25
C LEU A 27 12.03 -45.03 26.32
N ALA A 28 10.81 -44.64 25.93
CA ALA A 28 9.79 -44.17 26.86
C ALA A 28 9.42 -45.25 27.89
N ASP A 29 9.22 -46.51 27.46
CA ASP A 29 8.94 -47.64 28.35
C ASP A 29 10.09 -47.89 29.32
N SER A 30 11.34 -47.79 28.84
CA SER A 30 12.55 -47.89 29.69
C SER A 30 12.65 -46.78 30.72
N ILE A 31 12.36 -45.54 30.32
CA ILE A 31 12.35 -44.40 31.25
C ILE A 31 11.21 -44.54 32.28
N ASN A 32 10.02 -44.93 31.85
CA ASN A 32 8.88 -45.14 32.74
C ASN A 32 9.12 -46.30 33.74
N SER A 33 9.93 -47.30 33.39
CA SER A 33 10.33 -48.37 34.30
C SER A 33 11.22 -47.91 35.46
N LEU A 34 11.86 -46.74 35.35
CA LEU A 34 12.68 -46.15 36.39
C LEU A 34 11.84 -45.43 37.48
N GLY A 35 10.55 -45.44 37.37
CA GLY A 35 9.58 -44.79 38.23
C GLY A 35 8.86 -43.66 37.56
N ALA A 36 7.53 -43.55 37.78
CA ALA A 36 6.78 -42.44 37.30
C ALA A 36 7.31 -41.15 37.93
N ALA A 37 7.92 -40.30 37.12
CA ALA A 37 8.09 -38.93 37.55
C ALA A 37 6.69 -38.38 37.88
N GLU A 38 6.43 -38.01 39.13
CA GLU A 38 5.25 -37.20 39.45
C GLU A 38 5.39 -35.87 38.70
N TYR A 39 4.94 -35.88 37.45
CA TYR A 39 4.78 -34.66 36.72
C TYR A 39 3.55 -33.97 37.33
N LYS A 40 3.78 -33.21 38.41
CA LYS A 40 2.84 -32.18 38.78
C LYS A 40 2.82 -31.24 37.59
N ALA A 41 1.82 -31.46 36.74
CA ALA A 41 1.43 -30.43 35.80
C ALA A 41 1.28 -29.18 36.64
N ASN A 42 2.26 -28.30 36.54
CA ASN A 42 2.14 -26.97 37.13
C ASN A 42 1.02 -26.34 36.36
N ASP A 43 -0.18 -26.37 36.89
CA ASP A 43 -1.37 -25.65 36.39
C ASP A 43 -1.12 -24.15 36.67
N ALA A 44 0.07 -23.70 36.34
CA ALA A 44 0.44 -22.32 36.33
C ALA A 44 -0.38 -21.66 35.24
N ARG A 45 -1.61 -21.26 35.60
CA ARG A 45 -2.36 -20.31 34.78
C ARG A 45 -1.44 -19.15 34.52
N ILE A 46 -1.07 -18.99 33.27
CA ILE A 46 -0.33 -17.79 32.84
C ILE A 46 -1.22 -16.62 33.25
N PRO A 47 -0.78 -15.76 34.18
CA PRO A 47 -1.61 -14.66 34.64
C PRO A 47 -1.91 -13.72 33.47
N ASP A 48 -3.12 -13.24 33.34
CA ASP A 48 -3.53 -12.31 32.28
C ASP A 48 -2.74 -11.00 32.36
N SER A 49 -2.19 -10.66 33.53
CA SER A 49 -1.39 -9.45 33.77
C SER A 49 -0.25 -9.71 34.76
N ILE A 50 0.86 -8.98 34.56
CA ILE A 50 2.08 -9.05 35.38
C ILE A 50 2.49 -7.63 35.77
N TYR A 51 2.89 -7.43 37.05
CA TYR A 51 3.46 -6.17 37.48
C TYR A 51 4.93 -6.11 37.08
N ILE A 52 5.32 -5.11 36.31
CA ILE A 52 6.69 -4.92 35.84
C ILE A 52 7.40 -3.92 36.72
N THR A 53 8.44 -4.36 37.40
CA THR A 53 9.31 -3.52 38.23
C THR A 53 10.32 -2.74 37.40
N SER A 54 10.94 -3.40 36.43
CA SER A 54 11.93 -2.81 35.51
C SER A 54 11.88 -3.46 34.13
N ILE A 55 12.50 -2.80 33.15
CA ILE A 55 12.59 -3.30 31.77
C ILE A 55 14.06 -3.30 31.33
N GLN A 56 14.53 -4.46 30.88
CA GLN A 56 15.87 -4.63 30.34
C GLN A 56 15.76 -4.90 28.81
N TYR A 57 16.63 -4.24 28.03
CA TYR A 57 16.71 -4.40 26.59
C TYR A 57 18.06 -5.01 26.22
N ILE A 58 18.05 -6.10 25.46
CA ILE A 58 19.23 -6.84 25.00
C ILE A 58 19.22 -6.88 23.47
N GLY A 59 20.39 -6.72 22.84
CA GLY A 59 20.55 -6.85 21.38
C GLY A 59 20.37 -5.57 20.56
N LEU A 60 20.00 -4.43 21.18
CA LEU A 60 19.91 -3.14 20.49
C LEU A 60 21.31 -2.61 20.12
N LYS A 61 21.52 -2.30 18.84
CA LYS A 61 22.76 -1.72 18.27
C LYS A 61 22.49 -0.42 17.53
N ASN A 62 21.72 -0.50 16.45
CA ASN A 62 21.44 0.59 15.52
C ASN A 62 20.04 1.18 15.71
N VAL A 63 19.09 0.42 16.27
CA VAL A 63 17.74 0.90 16.55
C VAL A 63 17.73 1.59 17.91
N SER A 64 17.03 2.72 18.02
CA SER A 64 16.96 3.46 19.28
C SER A 64 16.04 2.74 20.29
N LYS A 65 16.42 2.79 21.59
CA LYS A 65 15.57 2.32 22.68
C LYS A 65 14.19 3.00 22.65
N ASN A 66 14.13 4.29 22.38
CA ASN A 66 12.88 5.06 22.29
C ASN A 66 11.93 4.55 21.22
N TYR A 67 12.46 3.99 20.12
CA TYR A 67 11.66 3.37 19.08
C TYR A 67 10.97 2.10 19.61
N LEU A 68 11.74 1.23 20.24
CA LEU A 68 11.24 -0.03 20.79
C LEU A 68 10.21 0.22 21.92
N GLU A 69 10.50 1.15 22.82
CA GLU A 69 9.56 1.58 23.86
C GLU A 69 8.25 2.14 23.28
N GLY A 70 8.36 2.98 22.26
CA GLY A 70 7.19 3.51 21.54
C GLY A 70 6.35 2.42 20.86
N SER A 71 6.99 1.34 20.40
CA SER A 71 6.31 0.20 19.78
C SER A 71 5.65 -0.71 20.82
N LEU A 72 6.35 -1.01 21.91
CA LEU A 72 5.87 -1.90 22.97
C LEU A 72 4.77 -1.26 23.82
N LYS A 73 4.83 0.05 24.06
CA LYS A 73 3.92 0.78 24.97
C LYS A 73 3.90 0.21 26.40
N VAL A 74 5.06 -0.20 26.87
CA VAL A 74 5.24 -0.76 28.20
C VAL A 74 6.02 0.22 29.05
N ASN A 75 5.55 0.47 30.26
CA ASN A 75 6.24 1.32 31.23
C ASN A 75 6.70 0.48 32.43
N PRO A 76 7.86 0.77 33.02
CA PRO A 76 8.22 0.17 34.29
C PRO A 76 7.26 0.66 35.41
N GLN A 77 7.20 -0.07 36.50
CA GLN A 77 6.34 0.19 37.64
C GLN A 77 4.83 0.22 37.29
N SER A 78 4.39 -0.69 36.42
CA SER A 78 3.01 -0.79 35.99
C SER A 78 2.57 -2.23 35.76
N TRP A 79 1.25 -2.45 35.84
CA TRP A 79 0.62 -3.70 35.40
C TRP A 79 0.53 -3.76 33.88
N ILE A 80 0.94 -4.89 33.32
CA ILE A 80 0.89 -5.13 31.89
C ILE A 80 -0.02 -6.32 31.62
N LEU A 81 -0.97 -6.16 30.71
CA LEU A 81 -1.72 -7.26 30.10
C LEU A 81 -0.84 -7.95 29.06
N LEU A 82 -0.73 -9.28 29.11
CA LEU A 82 0.10 -10.04 28.17
C LEU A 82 -0.33 -9.85 26.72
N ASP A 83 -1.64 -9.75 26.46
CA ASP A 83 -2.14 -9.47 25.10
C ASP A 83 -1.63 -8.11 24.57
N LYS A 84 -1.55 -7.08 25.45
CA LYS A 84 -1.02 -5.77 25.05
C LYS A 84 0.48 -5.79 24.82
N LEU A 85 1.22 -6.60 25.56
CA LEU A 85 2.62 -6.84 25.31
C LEU A 85 2.83 -7.55 23.97
N ASN A 86 2.05 -8.60 23.69
CA ASN A 86 2.09 -9.32 22.42
C ASN A 86 1.77 -8.40 21.24
N GLU A 87 0.72 -7.57 21.35
CA GLU A 87 0.44 -6.53 20.33
C GLU A 87 1.65 -5.60 20.12
N GLY A 88 2.37 -5.25 21.20
CA GLY A 88 3.57 -4.42 21.17
C GLY A 88 4.74 -5.11 20.45
N VAL A 89 4.96 -6.39 20.73
CA VAL A 89 5.99 -7.22 20.08
C VAL A 89 5.70 -7.35 18.60
N ILE A 90 4.45 -7.66 18.22
CA ILE A 90 4.02 -7.73 16.83
C ILE A 90 4.27 -6.38 16.12
N ARG A 91 3.98 -5.25 16.78
CA ARG A 91 4.27 -3.92 16.22
C ARG A 91 5.76 -3.70 16.00
N ALA A 92 6.60 -4.06 16.96
CA ALA A 92 8.05 -3.94 16.84
C ALA A 92 8.58 -4.79 15.69
N TYR A 93 8.17 -6.05 15.59
CA TYR A 93 8.53 -6.97 14.52
C TYR A 93 8.06 -6.47 13.13
N ALA A 94 6.80 -6.10 13.01
CA ALA A 94 6.21 -5.62 11.75
C ALA A 94 6.82 -4.30 11.25
N SER A 95 7.61 -3.62 12.07
CA SER A 95 8.37 -2.43 11.64
C SER A 95 9.44 -2.74 10.60
N GLY A 96 9.87 -4.00 10.52
CA GLY A 96 10.98 -4.45 9.69
C GLY A 96 12.37 -4.04 10.18
N PHE A 97 12.51 -3.39 11.35
CA PHE A 97 13.83 -3.14 11.95
C PHE A 97 14.42 -4.38 12.61
N PHE A 98 13.58 -5.30 13.04
CA PHE A 98 13.97 -6.49 13.80
C PHE A 98 13.68 -7.76 12.99
N GLU A 99 14.59 -8.72 13.06
CA GLU A 99 14.43 -10.09 12.59
C GLU A 99 13.67 -10.93 13.62
N SER A 100 13.93 -10.68 14.93
CA SER A 100 13.16 -11.23 16.03
C SER A 100 12.99 -10.22 17.16
N VAL A 101 11.89 -10.36 17.89
CA VAL A 101 11.60 -9.64 19.13
C VAL A 101 11.00 -10.64 20.10
N ASP A 102 11.77 -11.00 21.10
CA ASP A 102 11.38 -11.97 22.11
C ASP A 102 11.29 -11.30 23.47
N TYR A 103 10.54 -11.88 24.41
CA TYR A 103 10.49 -11.39 25.77
C TYR A 103 10.47 -12.53 26.78
N SER A 104 10.99 -12.23 27.96
CA SER A 104 10.94 -13.12 29.11
C SER A 104 10.73 -12.31 30.40
N PHE A 105 10.30 -12.99 31.43
CA PHE A 105 10.12 -12.40 32.76
C PHE A 105 11.08 -13.03 33.72
N LEU A 106 11.87 -12.19 34.42
CA LEU A 106 12.70 -12.59 35.54
C LEU A 106 11.99 -12.20 36.84
N PRO A 107 11.76 -13.14 37.76
CA PRO A 107 11.19 -12.81 39.08
C PRO A 107 11.97 -11.71 39.79
N ASP A 108 11.27 -10.75 40.37
CA ASP A 108 11.83 -9.64 41.11
C ASP A 108 10.98 -9.34 42.35
N VAL A 109 11.52 -8.60 43.30
CA VAL A 109 10.79 -8.24 44.52
C VAL A 109 9.58 -7.38 44.19
N GLY A 110 8.40 -7.92 44.46
CA GLY A 110 7.11 -7.24 44.17
C GLY A 110 6.61 -7.34 42.75
N GLY A 111 7.24 -8.12 41.85
CA GLY A 111 6.80 -8.29 40.47
C GLY A 111 7.79 -9.05 39.60
N ALA A 112 8.04 -8.54 38.39
CA ALA A 112 9.00 -9.13 37.46
C ALA A 112 9.76 -8.05 36.67
N THR A 113 11.03 -8.32 36.36
CA THR A 113 11.78 -7.59 35.35
C THR A 113 11.40 -8.14 33.98
N LEU A 114 10.90 -7.29 33.10
CA LEU A 114 10.63 -7.65 31.70
C LEU A 114 11.94 -7.54 30.90
N VAL A 115 12.42 -8.65 30.38
CA VAL A 115 13.58 -8.69 29.48
C VAL A 115 13.08 -8.76 28.04
N ILE A 116 13.44 -7.77 27.24
CA ILE A 116 13.16 -7.74 25.80
C ILE A 116 14.47 -8.02 25.05
N GLU A 117 14.51 -9.12 24.35
CA GLU A 117 15.65 -9.53 23.53
C GLU A 117 15.31 -9.35 22.05
N VAL A 118 16.16 -8.62 21.32
CA VAL A 118 15.94 -8.31 19.91
C VAL A 118 17.14 -8.71 19.07
N SER A 119 16.86 -9.25 17.86
CA SER A 119 17.82 -9.37 16.77
C SER A 119 17.47 -8.32 15.72
N GLU A 120 18.40 -7.41 15.43
CA GLU A 120 18.19 -6.42 14.36
C GLU A 120 18.33 -7.07 12.98
N GLY A 121 17.39 -6.79 12.08
CA GLY A 121 17.41 -7.28 10.72
C GLY A 121 18.35 -6.49 9.80
N ASP A 122 18.44 -6.93 8.55
CA ASP A 122 19.28 -6.32 7.52
C ASP A 122 19.07 -4.81 7.42
N GLN A 123 20.18 -4.09 7.26
CA GLN A 123 20.16 -2.63 7.14
C GLN A 123 19.83 -2.15 5.73
N GLY A 124 20.00 -2.99 4.72
CA GLY A 124 19.74 -2.66 3.33
C GLY A 124 19.09 -3.80 2.56
N ILE A 125 18.11 -3.46 1.73
CA ILE A 125 17.44 -4.39 0.82
C ILE A 125 17.45 -3.74 -0.57
N LEU A 126 17.86 -4.50 -1.58
CA LEU A 126 17.81 -4.09 -2.98
C LEU A 126 16.83 -4.98 -3.72
N GLY A 127 15.95 -4.39 -4.49
CA GLY A 127 14.98 -5.08 -5.34
C GLY A 127 15.15 -4.63 -6.79
N VAL A 128 15.05 -5.58 -7.71
CA VAL A 128 15.02 -5.33 -9.15
C VAL A 128 13.84 -6.09 -9.73
N GLY A 129 13.09 -5.46 -10.61
CA GLY A 129 11.94 -6.05 -11.26
C GLY A 129 11.75 -5.52 -12.67
N ILE A 130 10.89 -6.19 -13.42
CA ILE A 130 10.41 -5.74 -14.73
C ILE A 130 8.91 -5.64 -14.65
N HIS A 131 8.37 -4.56 -15.17
CA HIS A 131 6.95 -4.32 -15.30
C HIS A 131 6.60 -4.02 -16.75
N TYR A 132 5.47 -4.54 -17.17
CA TYR A 132 4.83 -4.17 -18.44
C TYR A 132 3.34 -3.99 -18.22
N ASP A 133 2.80 -2.91 -18.71
CA ASP A 133 1.37 -2.77 -18.91
C ASP A 133 1.05 -2.01 -20.20
N SER A 134 -0.22 -2.11 -20.63
CA SER A 134 -0.65 -1.52 -21.90
C SER A 134 -0.61 0.01 -21.90
N ASP A 135 -0.71 0.65 -20.73
CA ASP A 135 -0.75 2.11 -20.58
C ASP A 135 0.66 2.70 -20.45
N TYR A 136 1.52 2.14 -19.56
CA TYR A 136 2.86 2.64 -19.26
C TYR A 136 3.99 1.98 -20.05
N LYS A 137 3.70 0.90 -20.79
CA LYS A 137 4.67 0.09 -21.54
C LYS A 137 5.67 -0.63 -20.62
N VAL A 138 6.89 -0.85 -21.09
CA VAL A 138 7.93 -1.55 -20.33
C VAL A 138 8.62 -0.59 -19.37
N ALA A 139 8.85 -1.03 -18.14
CA ALA A 139 9.70 -0.35 -17.17
C ALA A 139 10.60 -1.32 -16.43
N LEU A 140 11.88 -0.94 -16.26
CA LEU A 140 12.79 -1.56 -15.31
C LEU A 140 12.55 -0.92 -13.94
N LEU A 141 12.26 -1.76 -12.95
CA LEU A 141 11.97 -1.32 -11.59
C LEU A 141 13.20 -1.55 -10.70
N LEU A 142 13.61 -0.52 -10.00
CA LEU A 142 14.70 -0.55 -9.03
C LEU A 142 14.16 -0.05 -7.69
N ASN A 143 14.39 -0.81 -6.64
CA ASN A 143 14.06 -0.43 -5.27
C ASN A 143 15.28 -0.60 -4.38
N ALA A 144 15.54 0.38 -3.52
CA ALA A 144 16.52 0.27 -2.47
C ALA A 144 15.91 0.79 -1.16
N THR A 145 15.95 -0.02 -0.13
CA THR A 145 15.52 0.34 1.22
C THR A 145 16.71 0.24 2.16
N PHE A 146 17.03 1.35 2.84
CA PHE A 146 18.07 1.40 3.87
C PHE A 146 17.47 1.81 5.20
N LYS A 147 17.93 1.19 6.27
CA LYS A 147 17.46 1.44 7.64
C LYS A 147 18.58 2.10 8.46
N ASN A 148 18.19 2.95 9.39
CA ASN A 148 19.12 3.64 10.32
C ASN A 148 20.18 4.49 9.60
N VAL A 149 19.81 5.12 8.47
CA VAL A 149 20.67 6.03 7.71
C VAL A 149 20.61 7.41 8.38
N VAL A 150 21.75 7.97 8.77
CA VAL A 150 21.93 9.25 9.49
C VAL A 150 21.35 9.23 10.91
N PHE A 151 20.07 8.92 11.09
CA PHE A 151 19.42 8.86 12.40
C PHE A 151 18.93 7.44 12.73
N LYS A 152 19.06 7.04 13.99
CA LYS A 152 18.50 5.78 14.49
C LYS A 152 16.97 5.79 14.39
N GLY A 153 16.39 4.71 13.88
CA GLY A 153 14.95 4.60 13.63
C GLY A 153 14.51 5.23 12.30
N SER A 154 15.45 5.61 11.44
CA SER A 154 15.13 6.12 10.11
C SER A 154 15.06 5.01 9.05
N LYS A 155 14.32 5.30 7.98
CA LYS A 155 14.24 4.50 6.76
C LYS A 155 14.40 5.41 5.55
N LEU A 156 15.24 5.00 4.62
CA LEU A 156 15.41 5.62 3.32
C LEU A 156 14.91 4.64 2.26
N PHE A 157 13.93 5.05 1.49
CA PHE A 157 13.42 4.31 0.33
C PHE A 157 13.81 5.07 -0.93
N ILE A 158 14.33 4.35 -1.90
CA ILE A 158 14.65 4.87 -3.23
C ILE A 158 13.97 3.95 -4.22
N ASP A 159 13.04 4.48 -5.00
CA ASP A 159 12.30 3.75 -6.02
C ASP A 159 12.54 4.42 -7.37
N ALA A 160 12.79 3.63 -8.41
CA ALA A 160 12.87 4.10 -9.78
C ALA A 160 12.21 3.12 -10.74
N GLY A 161 11.30 3.62 -11.56
CA GLY A 161 10.74 2.94 -12.72
C GLY A 161 11.27 3.63 -13.98
N LEU A 162 12.17 2.94 -14.68
CA LEU A 162 12.86 3.47 -15.86
C LEU A 162 12.23 2.87 -17.12
N GLY A 163 11.64 3.71 -17.94
CA GLY A 163 10.94 3.31 -19.16
C GLY A 163 10.50 4.53 -19.96
N GLU A 164 9.51 4.34 -20.82
CA GLU A 164 8.89 5.44 -21.58
C GLU A 164 8.29 6.50 -20.65
N ASN A 165 7.67 6.04 -19.55
CA ASN A 165 7.13 6.87 -18.48
C ASN A 165 7.98 6.67 -17.23
N THR A 166 8.89 7.59 -17.00
CA THR A 166 9.87 7.47 -15.91
C THR A 166 9.31 8.02 -14.60
N LYS A 167 9.46 7.25 -13.53
CA LYS A 167 9.14 7.66 -12.17
C LYS A 167 10.32 7.39 -11.25
N ALA A 168 10.68 8.34 -10.43
CA ALA A 168 11.70 8.17 -9.40
C ALA A 168 11.24 8.80 -8.09
N SER A 169 11.49 8.16 -6.98
CA SER A 169 11.20 8.73 -5.67
C SER A 169 12.29 8.44 -4.64
N VAL A 170 12.52 9.42 -3.77
CA VAL A 170 13.36 9.28 -2.60
C VAL A 170 12.50 9.65 -1.39
N PHE A 171 12.33 8.72 -0.48
CA PHE A 171 11.52 8.90 0.71
C PHE A 171 12.34 8.60 1.97
N TYR A 172 12.54 9.61 2.79
CA TYR A 172 13.21 9.50 4.07
C TYR A 172 12.19 9.68 5.21
N LEU A 173 12.14 8.72 6.12
CA LEU A 173 11.24 8.72 7.27
C LEU A 173 12.00 8.46 8.55
N ILE A 174 11.87 9.33 9.54
CA ILE A 174 12.26 9.06 10.91
C ILE A 174 11.04 8.45 11.61
N ASP A 175 11.04 7.11 11.71
CA ASP A 175 9.97 6.36 12.34
C ASP A 175 10.18 6.33 13.86
N ARG A 176 9.15 6.64 14.63
CA ARG A 176 9.17 6.67 16.10
C ARG A 176 8.15 5.71 16.72
N GLY A 177 7.79 4.67 15.97
CA GLY A 177 6.78 3.69 16.35
C GLY A 177 5.38 4.33 16.38
N MET A 178 4.75 4.32 17.55
CA MET A 178 3.42 4.94 17.71
C MET A 178 3.47 6.44 18.09
N LYS A 179 4.65 7.04 18.10
CA LYS A 179 4.81 8.50 18.23
C LYS A 179 4.90 9.14 16.85
N PRO A 180 4.51 10.42 16.70
CA PRO A 180 4.65 11.10 15.43
C PRO A 180 6.10 11.07 14.93
N GLY A 181 6.29 10.58 13.72
CA GLY A 181 7.53 10.60 12.96
C GLY A 181 7.56 11.73 11.95
N PHE A 182 8.71 12.01 11.34
CA PHE A 182 8.88 13.04 10.34
C PHE A 182 9.33 12.41 9.03
N GLY A 183 8.72 12.83 7.94
CA GLY A 183 9.04 12.34 6.60
C GLY A 183 9.29 13.46 5.61
N VAL A 184 10.23 13.18 4.71
CA VAL A 184 10.49 13.98 3.51
C VAL A 184 10.42 13.04 2.34
N LYS A 185 9.65 13.40 1.31
CA LYS A 185 9.56 12.64 0.07
C LYS A 185 9.77 13.56 -1.12
N TYR A 186 10.66 13.17 -2.02
CA TYR A 186 10.79 13.75 -3.34
C TYR A 186 10.27 12.75 -4.36
N THR A 187 9.51 13.22 -5.35
CA THR A 187 9.05 12.42 -6.49
C THR A 187 9.30 13.18 -7.77
N TYR A 188 9.93 12.51 -8.73
CA TYR A 188 9.98 12.90 -10.13
C TYR A 188 9.09 11.98 -10.94
N PHE A 189 8.31 12.54 -11.85
CA PHE A 189 7.45 11.76 -12.72
C PHE A 189 7.33 12.41 -14.10
N ASN A 190 7.70 11.64 -15.12
CA ASN A 190 7.49 12.00 -16.53
C ASN A 190 6.44 11.06 -17.11
N LEU A 191 5.41 11.61 -17.74
CA LEU A 191 4.32 10.86 -18.30
C LEU A 191 3.91 11.42 -19.66
N GLY A 192 3.87 10.54 -20.68
CA GLY A 192 3.26 10.79 -21.97
C GLY A 192 1.93 10.05 -22.11
N PHE A 193 0.88 10.73 -22.58
CA PHE A 193 -0.42 10.12 -22.83
C PHE A 193 -1.19 10.81 -23.93
N ASN A 194 -2.12 10.07 -24.54
CA ASN A 194 -3.00 10.60 -25.57
C ASN A 194 -4.20 11.32 -24.93
N GLN A 195 -4.50 12.49 -25.43
CA GLN A 195 -5.78 13.16 -25.17
C GLN A 195 -6.79 12.75 -26.25
N TYR A 196 -7.98 12.34 -25.82
CA TYR A 196 -9.03 11.88 -26.71
C TYR A 196 -10.18 12.89 -26.80
N GLU A 197 -10.74 13.05 -28.02
CA GLU A 197 -12.00 13.75 -28.29
C GLU A 197 -12.80 12.92 -29.28
N ASP A 198 -14.04 12.61 -28.95
CA ASP A 198 -14.95 11.77 -29.74
C ASP A 198 -14.33 10.43 -30.19
N GLY A 199 -13.56 9.79 -29.30
CA GLY A 199 -12.91 8.50 -29.51
C GLY A 199 -11.64 8.52 -30.37
N SER A 200 -11.24 9.69 -30.89
CA SER A 200 -10.01 9.88 -31.67
C SER A 200 -8.94 10.59 -30.86
N VAL A 201 -7.66 10.31 -31.16
CA VAL A 201 -6.53 11.04 -30.54
C VAL A 201 -6.52 12.46 -31.08
N LYS A 202 -6.72 13.43 -30.22
CA LYS A 202 -6.67 14.87 -30.52
C LYS A 202 -5.26 15.42 -30.33
N ASP A 203 -4.60 15.00 -29.27
CA ASP A 203 -3.28 15.51 -28.88
C ASP A 203 -2.47 14.44 -28.14
N VAL A 204 -1.17 14.64 -28.04
CA VAL A 204 -0.25 13.87 -27.22
C VAL A 204 0.37 14.80 -26.19
N ILE A 205 0.00 14.56 -24.94
CA ILE A 205 0.42 15.39 -23.81
C ILE A 205 1.63 14.75 -23.15
N LYS A 206 2.65 15.56 -22.87
CA LYS A 206 3.82 15.18 -22.03
C LYS A 206 3.85 16.03 -20.78
N THR A 207 4.04 15.38 -19.64
CA THR A 207 4.10 16.05 -18.33
C THR A 207 5.40 15.71 -17.62
N ASP A 208 5.99 16.70 -16.99
CA ASP A 208 7.13 16.57 -16.08
C ASP A 208 6.72 17.14 -14.73
N GLU A 209 6.71 16.29 -13.71
CA GLU A 209 6.33 16.65 -12.34
C GLU A 209 7.53 16.48 -11.40
N ASN A 210 7.77 17.48 -10.56
CA ASN A 210 8.69 17.43 -9.43
C ASN A 210 7.90 17.81 -8.18
N ARG A 211 7.83 16.90 -7.22
CA ARG A 211 7.05 17.08 -5.99
C ARG A 211 7.92 16.82 -4.77
N ILE A 212 7.86 17.74 -3.81
CA ILE A 212 8.50 17.60 -2.50
C ILE A 212 7.40 17.63 -1.45
N GLU A 213 7.35 16.61 -0.60
CA GLU A 213 6.43 16.51 0.53
C GLU A 213 7.22 16.55 1.85
N LEU A 214 6.81 17.42 2.76
CA LEU A 214 7.28 17.48 4.15
C LEU A 214 6.10 17.16 5.07
N PHE A 215 6.21 16.15 5.91
CA PHE A 215 5.07 15.74 6.72
C PHE A 215 5.45 15.11 8.05
N THR A 216 4.51 15.17 8.98
CA THR A 216 4.48 14.34 10.17
C THR A 216 3.57 13.16 9.94
N GLN A 217 4.00 11.96 10.32
CA GLN A 217 3.24 10.71 10.18
C GLN A 217 3.07 10.03 11.53
N LEU A 218 1.83 9.61 11.82
CA LEU A 218 1.50 8.70 12.91
C LEU A 218 1.04 7.37 12.33
N SER A 219 1.67 6.27 12.76
CA SER A 219 1.31 4.92 12.33
C SER A 219 0.51 4.22 13.43
N LEU A 220 -0.73 3.80 13.11
CA LEU A 220 -1.62 3.09 14.03
C LEU A 220 -1.75 1.64 13.58
N ARG A 221 -1.47 0.70 14.50
CA ARG A 221 -1.60 -0.76 14.27
C ARG A 221 -0.91 -1.28 13.00
N HIS A 222 0.13 -0.59 12.49
CA HIS A 222 0.88 -0.87 11.25
C HIS A 222 0.09 -0.80 9.94
N ILE A 223 -1.22 -0.81 9.98
CA ILE A 223 -2.09 -0.80 8.80
C ILE A 223 -2.61 0.59 8.46
N THR A 224 -2.67 1.51 9.44
CA THR A 224 -3.21 2.85 9.24
C THR A 224 -2.14 3.90 9.45
N LYS A 225 -1.97 4.79 8.49
CA LYS A 225 -1.06 5.93 8.50
C LYS A 225 -1.87 7.22 8.43
N PHE A 226 -1.64 8.10 9.37
CA PHE A 226 -2.19 9.45 9.38
C PHE A 226 -1.05 10.42 9.11
N LYS A 227 -1.22 11.30 8.13
CA LYS A 227 -0.23 12.32 7.75
C LYS A 227 -0.83 13.70 7.76
N ILE A 228 -0.06 14.67 8.19
CA ILE A 228 -0.29 16.10 8.00
C ILE A 228 0.99 16.73 7.48
N GLY A 229 0.90 17.52 6.44
CA GLY A 229 2.11 18.03 5.79
C GLY A 229 1.86 19.14 4.78
N LEU A 230 2.95 19.48 4.13
CA LEU A 230 3.06 20.48 3.09
C LEU A 230 3.66 19.84 1.86
N GLU A 231 3.13 20.15 0.70
CA GLU A 231 3.59 19.70 -0.61
C GLU A 231 3.96 20.93 -1.45
N TYR A 232 5.11 20.89 -2.08
CA TYR A 232 5.50 21.81 -3.13
C TYR A 232 5.61 21.04 -4.42
N GLU A 233 4.93 21.50 -5.46
CA GLU A 233 4.85 20.87 -6.76
C GLU A 233 5.30 21.85 -7.84
N TYR A 234 6.19 21.38 -8.72
CA TYR A 234 6.56 22.02 -9.96
C TYR A 234 6.14 21.11 -11.10
N PHE A 235 5.25 21.61 -11.95
CA PHE A 235 4.59 20.81 -13.00
C PHE A 235 4.71 21.50 -14.34
N LYS A 236 5.22 20.79 -15.33
CA LYS A 236 5.35 21.24 -16.71
C LYS A 236 4.48 20.38 -17.61
N VAL A 237 3.74 21.01 -18.51
CA VAL A 237 2.91 20.34 -19.53
C VAL A 237 3.32 20.82 -20.89
N LYS A 238 3.44 19.89 -21.83
CA LYS A 238 3.71 20.16 -23.25
C LYS A 238 2.74 19.36 -24.12
N SER A 239 2.34 19.96 -25.25
CA SER A 239 1.67 19.27 -26.33
C SER A 239 2.67 18.94 -27.42
N ASP A 240 2.59 17.75 -28.00
CA ASP A 240 3.44 17.35 -29.15
C ASP A 240 2.78 17.68 -30.51
N ILE A 241 1.46 17.87 -30.57
CA ILE A 241 0.71 18.10 -31.81
C ILE A 241 0.31 19.56 -31.96
N SER A 242 -0.17 20.19 -30.90
CA SER A 242 -0.60 21.58 -30.93
C SER A 242 0.55 22.52 -30.59
N THR A 243 0.97 23.35 -31.56
CA THR A 243 1.98 24.39 -31.32
C THR A 243 1.47 25.56 -30.49
N ASP A 244 0.14 25.66 -30.34
CA ASP A 244 -0.51 26.77 -29.61
C ASP A 244 -0.60 26.52 -28.10
N PHE A 245 -0.22 25.34 -27.63
CA PHE A 245 -0.32 24.92 -26.23
C PHE A 245 1.01 24.43 -25.68
N ASP A 246 1.99 25.31 -25.56
CA ASP A 246 3.02 25.12 -24.52
C ASP A 246 2.41 25.61 -23.20
N TYR A 247 1.86 24.67 -22.43
CA TYR A 247 1.20 24.98 -21.14
C TYR A 247 2.17 25.53 -20.08
N GLY A 248 3.44 25.76 -20.45
CA GLY A 248 4.44 26.32 -19.58
C GLY A 248 4.71 25.50 -18.33
N PHE A 249 5.17 26.16 -17.29
CA PHE A 249 5.38 25.57 -15.98
C PHE A 249 4.44 26.20 -14.95
N ASN A 250 4.03 25.39 -13.97
CA ASN A 250 3.20 25.84 -12.87
C ASN A 250 3.81 25.34 -11.56
N SER A 251 3.71 26.13 -10.51
CA SER A 251 4.14 25.73 -9.18
C SER A 251 3.02 25.95 -8.16
N TYR A 252 2.90 24.99 -7.25
CA TYR A 252 1.83 24.95 -6.26
C TYR A 252 2.40 24.68 -4.88
N PHE A 253 1.76 25.26 -3.88
CA PHE A 253 1.96 24.97 -2.48
C PHE A 253 0.69 24.39 -1.89
N THR A 254 0.76 23.23 -1.29
CA THR A 254 -0.42 22.48 -0.92
C THR A 254 -0.29 21.90 0.49
N PRO A 255 -0.84 22.55 1.54
CA PRO A 255 -1.07 21.88 2.80
C PRO A 255 -2.08 20.74 2.62
N PHE A 256 -1.79 19.60 3.28
CA PHE A 256 -2.63 18.43 3.18
C PHE A 256 -2.76 17.63 4.48
N ILE A 257 -3.85 16.90 4.57
CA ILE A 257 -4.08 15.84 5.55
C ILE A 257 -4.42 14.57 4.77
N SER A 258 -3.82 13.44 5.16
CA SER A 258 -4.17 12.16 4.56
C SER A 258 -4.25 11.03 5.57
N ILE A 259 -5.12 10.07 5.28
CA ILE A 259 -5.28 8.83 6.03
C ILE A 259 -5.21 7.70 5.03
N GLY A 260 -4.23 6.81 5.18
CA GLY A 260 -4.11 5.59 4.41
C GLY A 260 -4.21 4.38 5.32
N SER A 261 -5.01 3.40 4.95
CA SER A 261 -5.11 2.13 5.69
C SER A 261 -5.14 0.97 4.69
N ASP A 262 -4.34 -0.06 4.94
CA ASP A 262 -4.28 -1.26 4.11
C ASP A 262 -4.21 -2.49 5.01
N SER A 263 -5.25 -3.33 4.93
CA SER A 263 -5.39 -4.58 5.68
C SER A 263 -5.55 -5.80 4.76
N TYR A 264 -5.13 -5.68 3.51
CA TYR A 264 -5.19 -6.80 2.57
C TYR A 264 -4.31 -7.97 3.02
N ASP A 265 -4.80 -9.19 2.81
CA ASP A 265 -4.09 -10.43 3.13
C ASP A 265 -2.87 -10.67 2.24
N ARG A 266 -2.85 -10.10 1.03
CA ARG A 266 -1.74 -10.21 0.07
C ARG A 266 -1.75 -9.06 -0.94
N SER A 267 -0.60 -8.78 -1.54
CA SER A 267 -0.42 -7.69 -2.52
C SER A 267 -1.16 -7.94 -3.85
N SER A 268 -1.21 -9.20 -4.31
CA SER A 268 -1.86 -9.58 -5.56
C SER A 268 -2.99 -10.57 -5.31
N PHE A 269 -4.09 -10.46 -6.06
CA PHE A 269 -5.26 -11.33 -5.93
C PHE A 269 -5.76 -11.48 -4.49
N SER A 270 -5.74 -10.37 -3.73
CA SER A 270 -6.19 -10.33 -2.34
C SER A 270 -7.61 -10.88 -2.19
N THR A 271 -7.85 -11.61 -1.07
CA THR A 271 -9.13 -12.26 -0.82
C THR A 271 -9.90 -11.65 0.34
N THR A 272 -9.22 -10.97 1.24
CA THR A 272 -9.83 -10.36 2.42
C THR A 272 -9.14 -9.05 2.76
N GLY A 273 -9.84 -8.20 3.47
CA GLY A 273 -9.33 -6.93 3.97
C GLY A 273 -9.90 -5.70 3.27
N THR A 274 -9.46 -4.56 3.75
CA THR A 274 -9.93 -3.25 3.28
C THR A 274 -8.73 -2.34 3.06
N LYS A 275 -8.77 -1.58 1.96
CA LYS A 275 -7.85 -0.49 1.69
C LYS A 275 -8.62 0.81 1.60
N ILE A 276 -8.18 1.83 2.35
CA ILE A 276 -8.78 3.16 2.41
C ILE A 276 -7.67 4.18 2.18
N ASP A 277 -7.94 5.13 1.28
CA ASP A 277 -7.09 6.29 1.04
C ASP A 277 -7.99 7.53 1.08
N PHE A 278 -7.75 8.41 2.03
CA PHE A 278 -8.39 9.70 2.19
C PHE A 278 -7.34 10.80 2.06
N LYS A 279 -7.64 11.86 1.32
CA LYS A 279 -6.81 13.07 1.25
C LYS A 279 -7.68 14.32 1.18
N LEU A 280 -7.35 15.29 2.00
CA LEU A 280 -7.86 16.65 1.96
C LEU A 280 -6.68 17.58 1.72
N LYS A 281 -6.74 18.40 0.69
CA LYS A 281 -5.66 19.32 0.32
C LYS A 281 -6.20 20.68 -0.10
N TYR A 282 -5.48 21.74 0.28
CA TYR A 282 -5.75 23.10 -0.16
C TYR A 282 -4.66 23.53 -1.12
N VAL A 283 -5.00 23.64 -2.39
CA VAL A 283 -4.06 23.96 -3.47
C VAL A 283 -3.95 25.46 -3.63
N VAL A 284 -2.74 25.99 -3.51
CA VAL A 284 -2.42 27.40 -3.70
C VAL A 284 -1.47 27.52 -4.87
N ALA A 285 -1.85 28.25 -5.92
CA ALA A 285 -0.95 28.56 -7.04
C ALA A 285 0.07 29.60 -6.62
N LEU A 286 1.34 29.35 -6.91
CA LEU A 286 2.44 30.29 -6.63
C LEU A 286 2.91 31.01 -7.88
N SER A 287 3.05 30.30 -8.99
CA SER A 287 3.42 30.88 -10.28
C SER A 287 2.86 30.06 -11.45
N HIS A 288 2.54 30.74 -12.56
CA HIS A 288 2.10 30.12 -13.80
C HIS A 288 2.42 31.07 -14.97
N ASP A 289 2.85 30.51 -16.09
CA ASP A 289 3.42 31.30 -17.20
C ASP A 289 2.39 32.02 -18.06
N TRP A 290 1.14 31.55 -18.16
CA TRP A 290 0.27 32.08 -19.23
C TRP A 290 -1.18 32.34 -18.90
N MET A 291 -1.64 32.08 -17.67
CA MET A 291 -3.03 32.35 -17.26
C MET A 291 -3.14 32.79 -15.79
N THR A 292 -2.44 33.86 -15.45
CA THR A 292 -2.33 34.36 -14.07
C THR A 292 -3.67 34.72 -13.42
N ASP A 293 -4.67 35.09 -14.21
CA ASP A 293 -5.94 35.61 -13.67
C ASP A 293 -7.06 34.56 -13.51
N LEU A 294 -6.82 33.32 -13.93
CA LEU A 294 -7.87 32.29 -14.03
C LEU A 294 -7.81 31.21 -12.96
N PHE A 295 -6.65 30.99 -12.30
CA PHE A 295 -6.55 29.98 -11.27
C PHE A 295 -6.99 30.50 -9.90
N GLN A 296 -7.99 29.86 -9.32
CA GLN A 296 -8.41 30.11 -7.94
C GLN A 296 -7.88 28.99 -7.03
N ASN A 297 -7.47 29.38 -5.81
CA ASN A 297 -7.13 28.40 -4.79
C ASN A 297 -8.28 27.41 -4.60
N SER A 298 -7.97 26.13 -4.52
CA SER A 298 -8.98 25.07 -4.49
C SER A 298 -8.85 24.20 -3.26
N LEU A 299 -9.97 23.84 -2.65
CA LEU A 299 -10.03 22.79 -1.63
C LEU A 299 -10.45 21.49 -2.29
N VAL A 300 -9.55 20.50 -2.29
CA VAL A 300 -9.76 19.20 -2.90
C VAL A 300 -9.94 18.14 -1.81
N PHE A 301 -11.06 17.46 -1.87
CA PHE A 301 -11.40 16.31 -1.03
C PHE A 301 -11.44 15.06 -1.89
N GLN A 302 -10.83 13.97 -1.41
CA GLN A 302 -10.99 12.68 -2.05
C GLN A 302 -10.98 11.53 -1.04
N ILE A 303 -11.76 10.51 -1.34
CA ILE A 303 -11.79 9.25 -0.61
C ILE A 303 -11.89 8.09 -1.59
N LYS A 304 -11.04 7.09 -1.40
CA LYS A 304 -11.05 5.82 -2.13
C LYS A 304 -11.12 4.69 -1.12
N GLN A 305 -12.06 3.78 -1.30
CA GLN A 305 -12.12 2.57 -0.48
C GLN A 305 -12.30 1.35 -1.37
N ASN A 306 -11.60 0.29 -1.06
CA ASN A 306 -11.76 -1.03 -1.68
C ASN A 306 -11.86 -2.08 -0.57
N ILE A 307 -12.81 -3.00 -0.69
CA ILE A 307 -13.10 -4.03 0.29
C ILE A 307 -13.14 -5.38 -0.42
N ASN A 308 -12.52 -6.39 0.16
CA ASN A 308 -12.55 -7.76 -0.31
C ASN A 308 -13.28 -8.64 0.70
N PHE A 309 -14.34 -9.30 0.24
CA PHE A 309 -15.17 -10.19 1.03
C PHE A 309 -14.96 -11.63 0.56
N PRO A 310 -14.35 -12.52 1.36
CA PRO A 310 -14.23 -13.92 1.02
C PRO A 310 -15.61 -14.59 1.09
N VAL A 311 -16.15 -15.00 -0.05
CA VAL A 311 -17.43 -15.70 -0.13
C VAL A 311 -17.23 -17.21 0.07
N SER A 312 -16.09 -17.72 -0.43
CA SER A 312 -15.65 -19.10 -0.22
C SER A 312 -14.12 -19.19 -0.31
N LYS A 313 -13.54 -20.39 -0.08
CA LYS A 313 -12.09 -20.61 -0.25
C LYS A 313 -11.58 -20.27 -1.65
N LYS A 314 -12.43 -20.26 -2.66
CA LYS A 314 -12.07 -19.97 -4.07
C LYS A 314 -12.70 -18.69 -4.60
N SER A 315 -13.59 -18.05 -3.88
CA SER A 315 -14.43 -16.97 -4.40
C SER A 315 -14.37 -15.74 -3.49
N THR A 316 -14.07 -14.58 -4.06
CA THR A 316 -14.00 -13.31 -3.36
C THR A 316 -14.85 -12.27 -4.10
N PHE A 317 -15.77 -11.65 -3.42
CA PHE A 317 -16.47 -10.47 -3.89
C PHE A 317 -15.65 -9.23 -3.52
N LYS A 318 -15.47 -8.33 -4.49
CA LYS A 318 -14.74 -7.08 -4.30
C LYS A 318 -15.65 -5.91 -4.58
N ALA A 319 -15.68 -4.96 -3.67
CA ALA A 319 -16.40 -3.71 -3.83
C ALA A 319 -15.47 -2.53 -3.59
N GLY A 320 -15.63 -1.48 -4.37
CA GLY A 320 -14.87 -0.27 -4.22
C GLY A 320 -15.70 0.98 -4.53
N TYR A 321 -15.30 2.09 -3.96
CA TYR A 321 -15.82 3.38 -4.37
C TYR A 321 -14.72 4.44 -4.33
N PHE A 322 -14.91 5.46 -5.15
CA PHE A 322 -14.15 6.70 -5.14
C PHE A 322 -15.15 7.87 -5.13
N ALA A 323 -14.90 8.85 -4.27
CA ALA A 323 -15.58 10.13 -4.31
C ALA A 323 -14.55 11.25 -4.22
N GLY A 324 -14.63 12.19 -5.14
CA GLY A 324 -13.73 13.32 -5.23
C GLY A 324 -14.49 14.61 -5.55
N PHE A 325 -14.19 15.67 -4.79
CA PHE A 325 -14.84 16.98 -4.91
C PHE A 325 -13.80 18.08 -4.80
N THR A 326 -13.87 19.04 -5.72
CA THR A 326 -13.08 20.28 -5.68
C THR A 326 -14.03 21.47 -5.48
N LEU A 327 -13.84 22.17 -4.37
CA LEU A 327 -14.52 23.43 -4.09
C LEU A 327 -13.71 24.58 -4.68
N GLN A 328 -14.39 25.62 -5.20
CA GLN A 328 -13.78 26.71 -5.94
C GLN A 328 -13.05 26.19 -7.20
N SER A 329 -13.78 25.43 -8.01
CA SER A 329 -13.25 24.63 -9.10
C SER A 329 -13.02 25.37 -10.42
N ALA A 330 -13.31 26.67 -10.49
CA ALA A 330 -13.07 27.43 -11.70
C ALA A 330 -11.59 27.34 -12.10
N ASN A 331 -11.34 26.84 -13.33
CA ASN A 331 -10.00 26.69 -13.90
C ASN A 331 -9.02 25.85 -13.07
N THR A 332 -9.50 24.75 -12.43
CA THR A 332 -8.64 23.81 -11.73
C THR A 332 -7.59 23.25 -12.69
N PRO A 333 -6.27 23.33 -12.36
CA PRO A 333 -5.22 22.81 -13.18
C PRO A 333 -5.34 21.32 -13.43
N TYR A 334 -4.85 20.86 -14.57
CA TYR A 334 -4.96 19.49 -15.06
C TYR A 334 -4.58 18.43 -14.00
N GLN A 335 -3.44 18.60 -13.34
CA GLN A 335 -2.90 17.65 -12.35
C GLN A 335 -3.70 17.59 -11.05
N HIS A 336 -4.55 18.57 -10.79
CA HIS A 336 -5.44 18.61 -9.62
C HIS A 336 -6.87 18.22 -9.94
N GLN A 337 -7.18 17.91 -11.20
CA GLN A 337 -8.45 17.32 -11.61
C GLN A 337 -8.50 15.83 -11.27
N PHE A 338 -9.70 15.29 -11.17
CA PHE A 338 -9.91 13.86 -11.14
C PHE A 338 -9.82 13.32 -12.56
N ILE A 339 -9.09 12.23 -12.73
CA ILE A 339 -8.75 11.65 -14.02
C ILE A 339 -9.21 10.22 -14.03
N VAL A 340 -10.01 9.83 -15.04
CA VAL A 340 -10.64 8.52 -15.12
C VAL A 340 -10.26 7.83 -16.42
N GLY A 341 -9.91 6.55 -16.32
CA GLY A 341 -9.65 5.67 -17.49
C GLY A 341 -8.39 4.84 -17.35
N GLY A 342 -8.26 3.83 -18.22
CA GLY A 342 -7.20 2.83 -18.14
C GLY A 342 -7.35 1.85 -16.99
N GLN A 343 -6.37 0.98 -16.82
CA GLN A 343 -6.34 -0.01 -15.74
C GLN A 343 -5.16 0.19 -14.77
N ASN A 344 -4.21 1.05 -15.12
CA ASN A 344 -3.06 1.31 -14.27
C ASN A 344 -3.45 2.14 -13.04
N ASN A 345 -3.07 1.67 -11.85
CA ASN A 345 -3.31 2.37 -10.58
C ASN A 345 -2.05 3.05 -10.03
N ASN A 346 -0.96 3.07 -10.79
CA ASN A 346 0.34 3.53 -10.33
C ASN A 346 0.74 4.90 -10.90
N THR A 347 -0.22 5.81 -11.00
CA THR A 347 0.06 7.19 -11.43
C THR A 347 0.54 8.05 -10.27
N SER A 348 1.27 9.12 -10.57
CA SER A 348 1.59 10.18 -9.60
C SER A 348 0.41 11.10 -9.33
N PHE A 349 -0.61 11.08 -10.17
CA PHE A 349 -1.80 11.90 -9.99
C PHE A 349 -2.65 11.35 -8.84
N ASP A 350 -2.80 12.12 -7.78
CA ASP A 350 -3.60 11.75 -6.61
C ASP A 350 -5.05 11.39 -6.96
N GLY A 351 -5.63 12.12 -7.92
CA GLY A 351 -7.01 11.97 -8.37
C GLY A 351 -7.22 10.95 -9.50
N PHE A 352 -6.27 10.04 -9.75
CA PHE A 352 -6.43 9.05 -10.80
C PHE A 352 -7.28 7.86 -10.37
N ILE A 353 -8.25 7.50 -11.23
CA ILE A 353 -9.17 6.39 -11.01
C ILE A 353 -9.19 5.50 -12.26
N SER A 354 -8.72 4.25 -12.12
CA SER A 354 -8.87 3.26 -13.20
C SER A 354 -10.36 3.01 -13.47
N PHE A 355 -10.72 2.72 -14.74
CA PHE A 355 -12.11 2.45 -15.12
C PHE A 355 -12.17 1.49 -16.30
N ASN A 356 -13.00 0.44 -16.17
CA ASN A 356 -13.14 -0.56 -17.23
C ASN A 356 -13.75 0.05 -18.50
N GLY A 357 -13.15 -0.24 -19.66
CA GLY A 357 -13.65 0.18 -20.97
C GLY A 357 -13.43 1.65 -21.32
N LEU A 358 -12.72 2.41 -20.50
CA LEU A 358 -12.15 3.69 -20.88
C LEU A 358 -10.66 3.55 -21.18
N ARG A 359 -10.15 4.32 -22.14
CA ARG A 359 -8.72 4.41 -22.45
C ARG A 359 -7.98 5.15 -21.31
N PHE A 360 -6.68 5.04 -21.30
CA PHE A 360 -5.86 5.71 -20.30
C PHE A 360 -6.07 7.24 -20.36
N ILE A 361 -6.43 7.85 -19.21
CA ILE A 361 -6.68 9.30 -19.05
C ILE A 361 -7.77 9.84 -20.01
N GLU A 362 -8.82 9.08 -20.28
CA GLU A 362 -9.84 9.46 -21.27
C GLU A 362 -10.82 10.52 -20.76
N LYS A 363 -11.16 10.48 -19.47
CA LYS A 363 -12.11 11.44 -18.86
C LYS A 363 -11.45 12.19 -17.71
N ARG A 364 -11.87 13.45 -17.56
CA ARG A 364 -11.40 14.31 -16.46
C ARG A 364 -12.50 15.26 -16.01
N GLY A 365 -12.42 15.67 -14.75
CA GLY A 365 -13.36 16.63 -14.16
C GLY A 365 -12.96 16.99 -12.75
N VAL A 366 -13.69 17.84 -12.11
CA VAL A 366 -13.42 18.33 -10.76
C VAL A 366 -14.38 17.80 -9.70
N GLN A 367 -15.40 17.05 -10.16
CA GLN A 367 -16.39 16.36 -9.33
C GLN A 367 -16.54 14.94 -9.84
N THR A 368 -16.44 13.92 -8.97
CA THR A 368 -16.60 12.54 -9.42
C THR A 368 -17.07 11.62 -8.31
N ILE A 369 -17.92 10.66 -8.67
CA ILE A 369 -18.31 9.53 -7.82
C ILE A 369 -18.29 8.29 -8.70
N ILE A 370 -17.52 7.28 -8.29
CA ILE A 370 -17.36 6.02 -9.02
C ILE A 370 -17.51 4.86 -8.04
N THR A 371 -18.25 3.85 -8.46
CA THR A 371 -18.39 2.56 -7.77
C THR A 371 -17.83 1.44 -8.64
N LYS A 372 -17.26 0.44 -8.00
CA LYS A 372 -16.62 -0.70 -8.66
C LYS A 372 -17.03 -2.00 -7.98
N PHE A 373 -17.35 -3.00 -8.78
CA PHE A 373 -17.63 -4.34 -8.29
C PHE A 373 -16.86 -5.36 -9.13
N ALA A 374 -16.35 -6.38 -8.47
CA ALA A 374 -15.70 -7.49 -9.14
C ALA A 374 -15.93 -8.80 -8.36
N TRP A 375 -15.93 -9.90 -9.11
CA TRP A 375 -16.06 -11.23 -8.54
C TRP A 375 -14.85 -12.07 -8.92
N GLN A 376 -13.86 -12.17 -8.02
CA GLN A 376 -12.66 -12.96 -8.24
C GLN A 376 -12.94 -14.42 -7.92
N TYR A 377 -12.68 -15.29 -8.89
CA TYR A 377 -12.80 -16.74 -8.73
C TYR A 377 -11.46 -17.41 -9.03
N ASN A 378 -10.94 -18.19 -8.09
CA ASN A 378 -9.75 -19.03 -8.26
C ASN A 378 -10.15 -20.34 -8.96
N ILE A 379 -9.83 -20.46 -10.25
CA ILE A 379 -10.18 -21.60 -11.07
C ILE A 379 -9.36 -22.83 -10.66
N TYR A 380 -8.03 -22.64 -10.65
CA TYR A 380 -7.08 -23.71 -10.36
C TYR A 380 -5.74 -23.13 -9.90
N LYS A 381 -5.20 -23.57 -8.75
CA LYS A 381 -3.90 -23.13 -8.19
C LYS A 381 -3.76 -21.60 -8.22
N ALA A 382 -2.92 -21.08 -9.12
CA ALA A 382 -2.59 -19.66 -9.25
C ALA A 382 -3.40 -18.92 -10.34
N PHE A 383 -4.41 -19.57 -10.97
CA PHE A 383 -5.22 -18.98 -12.03
C PHE A 383 -6.54 -18.42 -11.52
N TYR A 384 -6.86 -17.21 -11.95
CA TYR A 384 -8.04 -16.46 -11.54
C TYR A 384 -8.81 -15.95 -12.75
N ILE A 385 -10.15 -15.87 -12.60
CA ILE A 385 -11.04 -15.15 -13.51
C ILE A 385 -11.81 -14.13 -12.68
N THR A 386 -11.96 -12.92 -13.24
CA THR A 386 -12.55 -11.82 -12.49
C THR A 386 -13.43 -10.96 -13.42
N PRO A 387 -14.76 -11.22 -13.51
CA PRO A 387 -15.69 -10.25 -14.06
C PRO A 387 -15.68 -8.98 -13.21
N LYS A 388 -15.72 -7.82 -13.90
CA LYS A 388 -15.64 -6.49 -13.30
C LYS A 388 -16.73 -5.59 -13.89
N ILE A 389 -17.30 -4.71 -13.08
CA ILE A 389 -18.21 -3.66 -13.51
C ILE A 389 -17.91 -2.39 -12.72
N ASP A 390 -17.82 -1.27 -13.42
CA ASP A 390 -17.61 0.06 -12.88
C ASP A 390 -18.73 0.96 -13.33
N ALA A 391 -19.25 1.81 -12.43
CA ALA A 391 -20.28 2.78 -12.75
C ALA A 391 -20.01 4.09 -11.99
N GLY A 392 -20.32 5.22 -12.60
CA GLY A 392 -20.16 6.50 -11.92
C GLY A 392 -20.38 7.70 -12.82
N PHE A 393 -19.99 8.85 -12.27
CA PHE A 393 -20.16 10.15 -12.89
C PHE A 393 -18.87 10.96 -12.74
N ILE A 394 -18.59 11.81 -13.72
CA ILE A 394 -17.54 12.82 -13.66
C ILE A 394 -18.00 14.09 -14.35
N ALA A 395 -17.86 15.24 -13.70
CA ALA A 395 -18.34 16.52 -14.17
C ALA A 395 -17.40 17.66 -13.76
N ASN A 396 -17.55 18.81 -14.43
CA ASN A 396 -16.84 20.05 -14.07
C ASN A 396 -17.64 20.94 -13.11
N ASP A 397 -18.92 20.68 -12.91
CA ASP A 397 -19.78 21.34 -11.95
C ASP A 397 -20.52 20.30 -11.11
N ILE A 398 -20.73 20.60 -9.83
CA ILE A 398 -21.48 19.72 -8.94
C ILE A 398 -22.95 19.61 -9.34
N ALA A 399 -23.52 20.66 -9.94
CA ALA A 399 -24.88 20.68 -10.43
C ALA A 399 -25.10 19.70 -11.59
N ASP A 400 -24.05 19.44 -12.37
CA ASP A 400 -24.08 18.52 -13.51
C ASP A 400 -23.73 17.08 -13.15
N LEU A 401 -23.23 16.82 -11.93
CA LEU A 401 -22.63 15.53 -11.55
C LEU A 401 -23.54 14.32 -11.77
N PHE A 402 -24.84 14.46 -11.65
CA PHE A 402 -25.77 13.33 -11.83
C PHE A 402 -26.56 13.41 -13.14
N THR A 403 -26.07 14.15 -14.12
CA THR A 403 -26.74 14.21 -15.43
C THR A 403 -26.51 12.91 -16.21
N PRO A 404 -27.51 12.41 -16.96
CA PRO A 404 -27.38 11.16 -17.74
C PRO A 404 -26.22 11.17 -18.75
N LYS A 405 -25.87 12.35 -19.31
CA LYS A 405 -24.77 12.51 -20.26
C LYS A 405 -23.40 12.22 -19.66
N ASP A 406 -23.23 12.43 -18.34
CA ASP A 406 -21.98 12.25 -17.61
C ASP A 406 -21.90 10.88 -16.92
N PHE A 407 -22.93 10.04 -17.09
CA PHE A 407 -22.96 8.68 -16.57
C PHE A 407 -22.05 7.75 -17.35
N MET A 408 -21.13 7.12 -16.62
CA MET A 408 -20.18 6.14 -17.14
C MET A 408 -20.55 4.74 -16.65
N LEU A 409 -20.58 3.78 -17.55
CA LEU A 409 -20.72 2.36 -17.26
C LEU A 409 -19.64 1.59 -18.00
N GLY A 410 -18.82 0.88 -17.25
CA GLY A 410 -17.77 0.03 -17.79
C GLY A 410 -17.88 -1.40 -17.28
N TYR A 411 -17.51 -2.35 -18.09
CA TYR A 411 -17.51 -3.78 -17.74
C TYR A 411 -16.30 -4.47 -18.35
N GLY A 412 -15.90 -5.57 -17.73
CA GLY A 412 -14.74 -6.31 -18.23
C GLY A 412 -14.62 -7.70 -17.62
N MET A 413 -13.73 -8.48 -18.23
CA MET A 413 -13.33 -9.80 -17.76
C MET A 413 -11.83 -9.88 -17.71
N ALA A 414 -11.27 -10.13 -16.51
CA ALA A 414 -9.84 -10.31 -16.32
C ALA A 414 -9.50 -11.79 -16.12
N PHE A 415 -8.41 -12.22 -16.75
CA PHE A 415 -7.78 -13.52 -16.59
C PHE A 415 -6.43 -13.29 -15.91
N GLY A 416 -6.26 -13.83 -14.72
CA GLY A 416 -5.10 -13.58 -13.88
C GLY A 416 -4.30 -14.85 -13.60
N TYR A 417 -2.98 -14.71 -13.54
CA TYR A 417 -2.06 -15.73 -13.09
C TYR A 417 -1.08 -15.15 -12.06
N ASN A 418 -1.04 -15.73 -10.87
CA ASN A 418 -0.10 -15.33 -9.83
C ASN A 418 1.24 -16.05 -10.03
N SER A 419 2.16 -15.40 -10.74
CA SER A 419 3.46 -15.96 -11.09
C SER A 419 4.56 -15.56 -10.08
N PHE A 420 5.75 -16.17 -10.19
CA PHE A 420 6.92 -15.84 -9.36
C PHE A 420 7.51 -14.45 -9.69
N ILE A 421 7.27 -13.93 -10.92
CA ILE A 421 7.70 -12.58 -11.32
C ILE A 421 6.66 -11.51 -10.99
N GLY A 422 5.55 -11.89 -10.34
CA GLY A 422 4.42 -11.02 -10.02
C GLY A 422 3.14 -11.42 -10.74
N PRO A 423 2.06 -10.64 -10.58
CA PRO A 423 0.79 -10.91 -11.24
C PRO A 423 0.90 -10.73 -12.76
N ILE A 424 0.29 -11.64 -13.50
CA ILE A 424 0.05 -11.50 -14.95
C ILE A 424 -1.44 -11.42 -15.12
N GLU A 425 -1.94 -10.34 -15.69
CA GLU A 425 -3.39 -10.14 -15.90
C GLU A 425 -3.65 -9.68 -17.33
N PHE A 426 -4.59 -10.34 -18.01
CA PHE A 426 -5.16 -9.91 -19.27
C PHE A 426 -6.63 -9.56 -19.06
N THR A 427 -7.02 -8.34 -19.43
CA THR A 427 -8.40 -7.85 -19.28
C THR A 427 -8.96 -7.46 -20.64
N VAL A 428 -10.18 -7.93 -20.95
CA VAL A 428 -10.99 -7.44 -22.06
C VAL A 428 -12.14 -6.64 -21.48
N MET A 429 -12.38 -5.44 -21.98
CA MET A 429 -13.32 -4.51 -21.38
C MET A 429 -14.04 -3.65 -22.42
N GLY A 430 -15.21 -3.16 -22.05
CA GLY A 430 -16.03 -2.24 -22.84
C GLY A 430 -16.75 -1.25 -21.95
N SER A 431 -17.30 -0.21 -22.55
CA SER A 431 -18.05 0.83 -21.84
C SER A 431 -19.15 1.43 -22.71
N ASN A 432 -20.00 2.25 -22.12
CA ASN A 432 -20.99 3.03 -22.86
C ASN A 432 -20.37 4.20 -23.69
N TYR A 433 -19.07 4.48 -23.51
CA TYR A 433 -18.35 5.53 -24.24
C TYR A 433 -17.58 5.00 -25.45
N ASN A 434 -17.10 3.76 -25.40
CA ASN A 434 -16.30 3.16 -26.45
C ASN A 434 -17.06 2.01 -27.11
N SER A 435 -17.30 2.10 -28.43
CA SER A 435 -17.99 1.07 -29.20
C SER A 435 -17.15 -0.21 -29.38
N ASN A 436 -15.82 -0.09 -29.30
CA ASN A 436 -14.90 -1.20 -29.47
C ASN A 436 -14.45 -1.74 -28.13
N ALA A 437 -14.25 -3.05 -28.05
CA ALA A 437 -13.61 -3.67 -26.90
C ALA A 437 -12.15 -3.23 -26.78
N ILE A 438 -11.70 -2.98 -25.54
CA ILE A 438 -10.33 -2.59 -25.21
C ILE A 438 -9.66 -3.77 -24.51
N GLY A 439 -8.47 -4.16 -24.97
CA GLY A 439 -7.60 -5.13 -24.29
C GLY A 439 -6.55 -4.43 -23.44
N PHE A 440 -6.31 -4.96 -22.24
CA PHE A 440 -5.27 -4.49 -21.34
C PHE A 440 -4.44 -5.67 -20.81
N ILE A 441 -3.14 -5.53 -20.81
CA ILE A 441 -2.20 -6.51 -20.26
C ILE A 441 -1.39 -5.86 -19.16
N ASN A 442 -1.22 -6.59 -18.05
CA ASN A 442 -0.33 -6.24 -16.96
C ASN A 442 0.56 -7.44 -16.62
N ILE A 443 1.88 -7.23 -16.49
CA ILE A 443 2.87 -8.24 -16.13
C ILE A 443 3.82 -7.67 -15.09
N GLY A 444 3.94 -8.36 -13.97
CA GLY A 444 4.86 -7.99 -12.90
C GLY A 444 4.24 -7.09 -11.82
N TYR A 445 5.04 -6.78 -10.83
CA TYR A 445 4.68 -5.83 -9.77
C TYR A 445 4.81 -4.40 -10.28
N SER A 446 4.03 -3.48 -9.69
CA SER A 446 4.15 -2.03 -9.88
C SER A 446 4.59 -1.38 -8.56
N PHE A 447 5.32 -0.26 -8.63
CA PHE A 447 5.73 0.54 -7.46
C PHE A 447 4.79 1.70 -7.22
#